data_d489d3001912d250da2963c1a6e71629
#
_entry.id   d489d3001912d250da2963c1a6e71629
#
_cell.length_a   1.000
_cell.length_b   1.000
_cell.length_c   1.000
_cell.angle_alpha   90.00
_cell.angle_beta   90.00
_cell.angle_gamma   90.00
#
_symmetry.space_group_name_H-M   'P 1'
#
loop_
_entity.id
_entity.type
_entity.pdbx_description
1 polymer ?
#
loop_
_entity_poly.entity_id
_entity_poly.type
_entity_poly.pdbx_seq_one_letter_code
_entity_poly.pdbx_strand_id
1 'polypeptide(L)'
;MRDRATDTPCLPCLHPDAALEITRNDVLKIQLVDVQFKPGTRDCKVVAGTLHDPYTGTDIAFSTSNPSAIQIDHTFALSRAWDAGASAWTPQKRINFANDTDLNLLASQGKANQSKSDQGLDTWLPSNAAFQCEYAEKYLTVAATYQLAVTAGDVAAARTACTEK
;
A
#
# COMPACT_ATOMS: atom_id res chain seq x y z
N MET A 1 6.43 27.85 15.97
CA MET A 1 6.97 26.62 16.57
C MET A 1 5.76 25.76 16.90
N ARG A 2 5.52 24.70 16.11
CA ARG A 2 4.50 23.69 16.41
C ARG A 2 5.24 22.47 16.91
N ASP A 3 4.97 22.08 18.15
CA ASP A 3 5.52 20.90 18.77
C ASP A 3 5.17 19.67 17.93
N ARG A 4 6.21 18.96 17.48
CA ARG A 4 6.07 17.58 17.03
C ARG A 4 5.78 16.73 18.26
N ALA A 5 4.49 16.54 18.57
CA ALA A 5 4.09 15.49 19.50
C ALA A 5 4.61 14.15 18.94
N THR A 6 5.38 13.49 19.76
CA THR A 6 5.96 12.18 19.55
C THR A 6 4.89 11.18 19.13
N ASP A 7 4.86 10.85 17.83
CA ASP A 7 4.12 9.69 17.33
C ASP A 7 4.78 8.41 17.87
N THR A 8 4.40 8.07 19.08
CA THR A 8 4.66 6.72 19.59
C THR A 8 3.67 5.79 18.91
N PRO A 9 4.11 4.77 18.15
CA PRO A 9 3.19 3.79 17.56
C PRO A 9 2.26 3.25 18.65
N CYS A 10 0.99 3.06 18.32
CA CYS A 10 -0.02 2.52 19.24
C CYS A 10 0.41 1.14 19.78
N LEU A 11 1.21 1.11 20.81
CA LEU A 11 1.74 -0.10 21.45
C LEU A 11 0.73 -1.00 22.19
N PRO A 12 -0.57 -0.65 22.41
CA PRO A 12 -1.51 -1.57 23.06
C PRO A 12 -2.36 -2.40 22.11
N CYS A 13 -2.16 -2.36 20.79
CA CYS A 13 -2.92 -3.20 19.87
C CYS A 13 -2.26 -4.58 19.62
N LEU A 14 -1.25 -4.94 20.41
CA LEU A 14 -0.54 -6.21 20.30
C LEU A 14 -1.38 -7.39 20.80
N HIS A 15 -2.26 -7.89 19.93
CA HIS A 15 -2.72 -9.27 20.00
C HIS A 15 -1.83 -10.09 19.02
N PRO A 16 -1.30 -11.26 19.41
CA PRO A 16 -0.37 -12.03 18.58
C PRO A 16 -0.94 -12.44 17.20
N ASP A 17 -2.26 -12.47 17.04
CA ASP A 17 -2.93 -12.79 15.77
C ASP A 17 -3.35 -11.53 14.97
N ALA A 18 -3.01 -10.34 15.44
CA ALA A 18 -3.55 -9.08 14.93
C ALA A 18 -2.57 -8.29 14.03
N ALA A 19 -1.38 -8.78 13.74
CA ALA A 19 -0.36 -8.02 13.00
C ALA A 19 -0.86 -7.48 11.65
N LEU A 20 -1.61 -8.27 10.89
CA LEU A 20 -2.19 -7.85 9.61
C LEU A 20 -3.36 -6.85 9.77
N GLU A 21 -4.18 -6.98 10.83
CA GLU A 21 -5.25 -6.02 11.10
C GLU A 21 -4.70 -4.68 11.60
N ILE A 22 -3.62 -4.70 12.38
CA ILE A 22 -2.92 -3.50 12.84
C ILE A 22 -2.40 -2.75 11.63
N THR A 23 -1.60 -3.40 10.80
CA THR A 23 -1.02 -2.79 9.60
C THR A 23 -2.09 -2.22 8.66
N ARG A 24 -3.20 -2.95 8.44
CA ARG A 24 -4.33 -2.45 7.66
C ARG A 24 -4.92 -1.17 8.24
N ASN A 25 -5.20 -1.14 9.55
CA ASN A 25 -5.76 0.05 10.19
C ASN A 25 -4.78 1.23 10.19
N ASP A 26 -3.48 0.98 10.29
CA ASP A 26 -2.46 2.02 10.22
C ASP A 26 -2.44 2.66 8.83
N VAL A 27 -2.48 1.86 7.75
CA VAL A 27 -2.56 2.38 6.38
C VAL A 27 -3.86 3.17 6.18
N LEU A 28 -5.01 2.64 6.61
CA LEU A 28 -6.29 3.35 6.50
C LEU A 28 -6.28 4.67 7.28
N LYS A 29 -5.70 4.69 8.48
CA LYS A 29 -5.57 5.91 9.30
C LYS A 29 -4.73 6.98 8.62
N ILE A 30 -3.66 6.58 7.93
CA ILE A 30 -2.72 7.51 7.27
C ILE A 30 -3.27 8.01 5.94
N GLN A 31 -3.95 7.14 5.17
CA GLN A 31 -4.26 7.42 3.76
C GLN A 31 -5.72 7.81 3.50
N LEU A 32 -6.62 7.65 4.47
CA LEU A 32 -7.99 8.14 4.35
C LEU A 32 -8.13 9.56 4.94
N VAL A 33 -9.09 10.31 4.42
CA VAL A 33 -9.58 11.56 5.02
C VAL A 33 -10.88 11.31 5.77
N ASP A 34 -11.26 12.23 6.68
CA ASP A 34 -12.48 12.13 7.50
C ASP A 34 -12.60 10.82 8.27
N VAL A 35 -11.48 10.34 8.79
CA VAL A 35 -11.36 9.04 9.44
C VAL A 35 -12.19 9.00 10.72
N GLN A 36 -13.02 7.98 10.85
CA GLN A 36 -13.76 7.67 12.06
C GLN A 36 -13.23 6.40 12.71
N PHE A 37 -13.08 6.43 14.03
CA PHE A 37 -12.57 5.30 14.80
C PHE A 37 -13.66 4.66 15.64
N LYS A 38 -13.52 3.37 15.87
CA LYS A 38 -14.42 2.66 16.80
C LYS A 38 -14.19 3.18 18.24
N PRO A 39 -15.24 3.63 18.95
CA PRO A 39 -15.12 4.06 20.33
C PRO A 39 -14.44 3.01 21.22
N GLY A 40 -13.57 3.46 22.13
CA GLY A 40 -12.87 2.59 23.07
C GLY A 40 -11.67 1.82 22.51
N THR A 41 -11.27 2.07 21.25
CA THR A 41 -10.11 1.42 20.63
C THR A 41 -8.84 2.28 20.61
N ARG A 42 -8.85 3.46 21.27
CA ARG A 42 -7.74 4.43 21.26
C ARG A 42 -7.27 4.76 19.84
N ASP A 43 -8.23 4.97 18.92
CA ASP A 43 -7.99 5.29 17.51
C ASP A 43 -7.19 4.21 16.75
N CYS A 44 -7.26 2.94 17.21
CA CYS A 44 -6.59 1.83 16.55
C CYS A 44 -7.47 1.13 15.50
N LYS A 45 -8.81 1.29 15.54
CA LYS A 45 -9.71 0.65 14.59
C LYS A 45 -10.50 1.66 13.79
N VAL A 46 -10.15 1.80 12.52
CA VAL A 46 -10.89 2.63 11.56
C VAL A 46 -12.21 1.97 11.20
N VAL A 47 -13.31 2.71 11.25
CA VAL A 47 -14.66 2.21 10.92
C VAL A 47 -15.27 2.91 9.72
N ALA A 48 -14.86 4.14 9.40
CA ALA A 48 -15.27 4.88 8.23
C ALA A 48 -14.21 5.90 7.82
N GLY A 49 -14.30 6.41 6.60
CA GLY A 49 -13.45 7.45 6.04
C GLY A 49 -13.61 7.50 4.53
N THR A 50 -12.89 8.39 3.86
CA THR A 50 -12.89 8.51 2.40
C THR A 50 -11.47 8.35 1.87
N LEU A 51 -11.30 7.51 0.86
CA LEU A 51 -10.06 7.38 0.11
C LEU A 51 -10.14 8.20 -1.17
N HIS A 52 -9.20 9.10 -1.38
CA HIS A 52 -8.90 9.62 -2.72
C HIS A 52 -8.08 8.55 -3.44
N ASP A 53 -8.76 7.63 -4.14
CA ASP A 53 -8.11 6.43 -4.67
C ASP A 53 -7.07 6.77 -5.75
N PRO A 54 -5.78 6.49 -5.53
CA PRO A 54 -4.75 6.84 -6.50
C PRO A 54 -4.87 6.01 -7.79
N TYR A 55 -5.41 4.79 -7.72
CA TYR A 55 -5.48 3.89 -8.88
C TYR A 55 -6.55 4.29 -9.89
N THR A 56 -7.65 4.85 -9.44
CA THR A 56 -8.77 5.24 -10.32
C THR A 56 -8.99 6.75 -10.40
N GLY A 57 -8.39 7.52 -9.49
CA GLY A 57 -8.60 8.96 -9.38
C GLY A 57 -9.99 9.34 -8.84
N THR A 58 -10.69 8.42 -8.17
CA THR A 58 -12.04 8.64 -7.63
C THR A 58 -12.08 8.57 -6.12
N ASP A 59 -13.06 9.23 -5.51
CA ASP A 59 -13.30 9.15 -4.08
C ASP A 59 -14.10 7.90 -3.74
N ILE A 60 -13.64 7.15 -2.75
CA ILE A 60 -14.26 5.90 -2.31
C ILE A 60 -14.55 5.98 -0.80
N ALA A 61 -15.82 5.83 -0.45
CA ALA A 61 -16.22 5.74 0.96
C ALA A 61 -15.83 4.36 1.53
N PHE A 62 -15.06 4.38 2.61
CA PHE A 62 -14.78 3.21 3.42
C PHE A 62 -15.80 3.05 4.53
N SER A 63 -16.26 1.83 4.75
CA SER A 63 -17.00 1.47 5.95
C SER A 63 -16.75 0.01 6.31
N THR A 64 -16.91 -0.33 7.59
CA THR A 64 -16.81 -1.73 8.06
C THR A 64 -17.95 -2.63 7.57
N SER A 65 -19.03 -2.07 7.02
CA SER A 65 -20.10 -2.82 6.35
C SER A 65 -19.74 -3.24 4.91
N ASN A 66 -18.77 -2.55 4.29
CA ASN A 66 -18.23 -2.90 2.96
C ASN A 66 -16.70 -2.79 2.96
N PRO A 67 -15.99 -3.66 3.71
CA PRO A 67 -14.55 -3.54 3.89
C PRO A 67 -13.74 -3.82 2.62
N SER A 68 -14.32 -4.52 1.65
CA SER A 68 -13.68 -4.87 0.37
C SER A 68 -13.66 -3.74 -0.66
N ALA A 69 -14.41 -2.65 -0.43
CA ALA A 69 -14.38 -1.48 -1.31
C ALA A 69 -12.98 -0.89 -1.40
N ILE A 70 -12.25 -0.89 -0.27
CA ILE A 70 -10.84 -0.48 -0.18
C ILE A 70 -10.02 -1.66 0.31
N GLN A 71 -8.96 -1.98 -0.40
CA GLN A 71 -7.97 -2.99 -0.03
C GLN A 71 -6.61 -2.33 0.19
N ILE A 72 -5.75 -2.97 0.96
CA ILE A 72 -4.36 -2.55 1.07
C ILE A 72 -3.56 -3.39 0.08
N ASP A 73 -3.04 -2.71 -0.92
CA ASP A 73 -2.19 -3.31 -1.94
C ASP A 73 -0.73 -3.29 -1.50
N HIS A 74 0.02 -4.31 -1.91
CA HIS A 74 1.46 -4.26 -1.95
C HIS A 74 1.88 -3.72 -3.32
N THR A 75 2.37 -2.49 -3.40
CA THR A 75 2.81 -1.86 -4.66
C THR A 75 3.70 -2.80 -5.46
N PHE A 76 4.67 -3.43 -4.80
CA PHE A 76 5.38 -4.59 -5.32
C PHE A 76 4.78 -5.85 -4.67
N ALA A 77 4.01 -6.63 -5.43
CA ALA A 77 3.22 -7.76 -4.93
C ALA A 77 4.08 -8.83 -4.24
N LEU A 78 3.52 -9.48 -3.21
CA LEU A 78 4.26 -10.48 -2.41
C LEU A 78 4.73 -11.68 -3.24
N SER A 79 3.86 -12.21 -4.13
CA SER A 79 4.22 -13.34 -5.01
C SER A 79 5.30 -12.94 -5.99
N ARG A 80 5.18 -11.74 -6.61
CA ARG A 80 6.20 -11.21 -7.49
C ARG A 80 7.53 -10.99 -6.76
N ALA A 81 7.49 -10.49 -5.52
CA ALA A 81 8.70 -10.34 -4.71
C ALA A 81 9.37 -11.67 -4.42
N TRP A 82 8.58 -12.73 -4.19
CA TRP A 82 9.11 -14.09 -3.99
C TRP A 82 9.95 -14.54 -5.17
N ASP A 83 9.44 -14.38 -6.38
CA ASP A 83 10.13 -14.74 -7.62
C ASP A 83 11.31 -13.80 -7.92
N ALA A 84 11.20 -12.54 -7.51
CA ALA A 84 12.22 -11.52 -7.70
C ALA A 84 13.39 -11.57 -6.70
N GLY A 85 13.40 -12.53 -5.77
CA GLY A 85 14.51 -12.75 -4.83
C GLY A 85 14.13 -12.85 -3.36
N ALA A 86 12.89 -12.54 -2.96
CA ALA A 86 12.45 -12.60 -1.56
C ALA A 86 12.42 -14.04 -1.01
N SER A 87 12.38 -15.05 -1.86
CA SER A 87 12.50 -16.47 -1.48
C SER A 87 13.78 -16.75 -0.69
N ALA A 88 14.87 -16.04 -0.99
CA ALA A 88 16.15 -16.17 -0.29
C ALA A 88 16.26 -15.31 1.00
N TRP A 89 15.24 -14.49 1.33
CA TRP A 89 15.31 -13.63 2.51
C TRP A 89 15.06 -14.38 3.82
N THR A 90 15.53 -13.79 4.91
CA THR A 90 15.13 -14.23 6.25
C THR A 90 13.63 -14.01 6.46
N PRO A 91 12.98 -14.82 7.33
CA PRO A 91 11.59 -14.60 7.70
C PRO A 91 11.31 -13.16 8.17
N GLN A 92 12.21 -12.58 8.95
CA GLN A 92 12.06 -11.22 9.46
C GLN A 92 12.07 -10.18 8.32
N LYS A 93 12.96 -10.32 7.32
CA LYS A 93 13.00 -9.40 6.17
C LYS A 93 11.70 -9.48 5.37
N ARG A 94 11.12 -10.69 5.21
CA ARG A 94 9.81 -10.86 4.57
C ARG A 94 8.67 -10.20 5.34
N ILE A 95 8.67 -10.33 6.68
CA ILE A 95 7.69 -9.65 7.55
C ILE A 95 7.80 -8.13 7.40
N ASN A 96 9.01 -7.59 7.44
CA ASN A 96 9.23 -6.16 7.29
C ASN A 96 8.72 -5.65 5.93
N PHE A 97 9.04 -6.35 4.84
CA PHE A 97 8.57 -6.03 3.50
C PHE A 97 7.03 -6.05 3.39
N ALA A 98 6.41 -7.10 3.95
CA ALA A 98 4.96 -7.26 3.89
C ALA A 98 4.18 -6.22 4.72
N ASN A 99 4.82 -5.59 5.70
CA ASN A 99 4.21 -4.60 6.59
C ASN A 99 4.82 -3.20 6.44
N ASP A 100 5.53 -2.94 5.35
CA ASP A 100 6.15 -1.64 5.08
C ASP A 100 5.08 -0.62 4.65
N THR A 101 4.56 0.12 5.62
CA THR A 101 3.52 1.14 5.44
C THR A 101 4.02 2.36 4.68
N ASP A 102 5.32 2.63 4.71
CA ASP A 102 5.92 3.82 4.13
C ASP A 102 6.19 3.65 2.63
N LEU A 103 6.72 2.47 2.25
CA LEU A 103 7.16 2.23 0.89
C LEU A 103 6.22 1.34 0.09
N ASN A 104 5.77 0.20 0.67
CA ASN A 104 5.14 -0.84 -0.12
C ASN A 104 3.61 -0.89 -0.01
N LEU A 105 3.02 -0.38 1.08
CA LEU A 105 1.58 -0.49 1.28
C LEU A 105 0.81 0.74 0.77
N LEU A 106 -0.26 0.48 0.03
CA LEU A 106 -1.12 1.52 -0.56
C LEU A 106 -2.59 1.12 -0.42
N ALA A 107 -3.40 2.01 0.16
CA ALA A 107 -4.85 1.84 0.12
C ALA A 107 -5.34 2.11 -1.30
N SER A 108 -6.17 1.23 -1.84
CA SER A 108 -6.65 1.33 -3.22
C SER A 108 -8.03 0.71 -3.39
N GLN A 109 -8.70 1.06 -4.48
CA GLN A 109 -9.97 0.44 -4.86
C GLN A 109 -9.80 -1.08 -4.98
N GLY A 110 -10.68 -1.83 -4.31
CA GLY A 110 -10.58 -3.30 -4.26
C GLY A 110 -10.61 -3.96 -5.64
N LYS A 111 -11.40 -3.43 -6.59
CA LYS A 111 -11.45 -3.97 -7.97
C LYS A 111 -10.16 -3.68 -8.74
N ALA A 112 -9.59 -2.49 -8.59
CA ALA A 112 -8.33 -2.12 -9.23
C ALA A 112 -7.18 -2.97 -8.68
N ASN A 113 -7.12 -3.17 -7.36
CA ASN A 113 -6.15 -4.05 -6.72
C ASN A 113 -6.28 -5.51 -7.21
N GLN A 114 -7.50 -6.04 -7.31
CA GLN A 114 -7.73 -7.38 -7.86
C GLN A 114 -7.31 -7.49 -9.33
N SER A 115 -7.55 -6.44 -10.13
CA SER A 115 -7.09 -6.38 -11.52
C SER A 115 -5.59 -6.36 -11.63
N LYS A 116 -4.91 -5.64 -10.73
CA LYS A 116 -3.44 -5.60 -10.66
C LYS A 116 -2.86 -6.98 -10.33
N SER A 117 -3.44 -7.67 -9.34
CA SER A 117 -2.91 -8.97 -8.89
C SER A 117 -1.40 -8.88 -8.58
N ASP A 118 -0.59 -9.75 -9.16
CA ASP A 118 0.87 -9.79 -9.03
C ASP A 118 1.61 -9.24 -10.28
N GLN A 119 0.90 -8.50 -11.12
CA GLN A 119 1.46 -7.96 -12.36
C GLN A 119 2.54 -6.89 -12.09
N GLY A 120 3.49 -6.80 -13.01
CA GLY A 120 4.50 -5.74 -13.05
C GLY A 120 4.04 -4.53 -13.85
N LEU A 121 4.91 -3.53 -13.95
CA LEU A 121 4.62 -2.29 -14.64
C LEU A 121 4.35 -2.46 -16.14
N ASP A 122 4.96 -3.48 -16.76
CA ASP A 122 4.82 -3.80 -18.17
C ASP A 122 3.46 -4.42 -18.54
N THR A 123 2.71 -4.90 -17.55
CA THR A 123 1.43 -5.56 -17.77
C THR A 123 0.27 -4.88 -17.07
N TRP A 124 0.53 -4.04 -16.09
CA TRP A 124 -0.50 -3.28 -15.38
C TRP A 124 0.03 -1.92 -14.89
N LEU A 125 -0.75 -0.88 -15.16
CA LEU A 125 -0.63 0.46 -14.58
C LEU A 125 -1.99 0.93 -14.08
N PRO A 126 -2.05 1.85 -13.09
CA PRO A 126 -3.30 2.49 -12.68
C PRO A 126 -4.04 3.12 -13.85
N SER A 127 -5.38 3.04 -13.86
CA SER A 127 -6.19 3.73 -14.86
C SER A 127 -6.15 5.26 -14.72
N ASN A 128 -5.79 5.77 -13.55
CA ASN A 128 -5.51 7.18 -13.31
C ASN A 128 -4.16 7.57 -13.92
N ALA A 129 -4.18 8.12 -15.13
CA ALA A 129 -2.97 8.52 -15.84
C ALA A 129 -2.09 9.51 -15.05
N ALA A 130 -2.69 10.38 -14.24
CA ALA A 130 -1.95 11.33 -13.42
C ALA A 130 -1.07 10.67 -12.36
N PHE A 131 -1.42 9.45 -11.93
CA PHE A 131 -0.70 8.70 -10.91
C PHE A 131 0.29 7.66 -11.47
N GLN A 132 0.26 7.38 -12.77
CA GLN A 132 1.08 6.29 -13.35
C GLN A 132 2.58 6.48 -13.13
N CYS A 133 3.10 7.70 -13.29
CA CYS A 133 4.53 7.95 -13.05
C CYS A 133 4.89 7.76 -11.55
N GLU A 134 4.10 8.34 -10.64
CA GLU A 134 4.32 8.20 -9.21
C GLU A 134 4.25 6.72 -8.77
N TYR A 135 3.28 5.97 -9.32
CA TYR A 135 3.17 4.53 -9.08
C TYR A 135 4.41 3.77 -9.56
N ALA A 136 4.90 4.09 -10.76
CA ALA A 136 6.11 3.46 -11.31
C ALA A 136 7.36 3.81 -10.48
N GLU A 137 7.49 5.05 -10.05
CA GLU A 137 8.56 5.48 -9.14
C GLU A 137 8.49 4.74 -7.81
N LYS A 138 7.30 4.63 -7.21
CA LYS A 138 7.08 3.87 -5.96
C LYS A 138 7.46 2.40 -6.13
N TYR A 139 7.00 1.76 -7.20
CA TYR A 139 7.31 0.35 -7.50
C TYR A 139 8.83 0.12 -7.61
N LEU A 140 9.53 0.96 -8.38
CA LEU A 140 10.98 0.84 -8.56
C LEU A 140 11.75 1.19 -7.28
N THR A 141 11.25 2.13 -6.48
CA THR A 141 11.84 2.47 -5.17
C THR A 141 11.75 1.28 -4.20
N VAL A 142 10.60 0.60 -4.14
CA VAL A 142 10.46 -0.63 -3.37
C VAL A 142 11.45 -1.69 -3.84
N ALA A 143 11.51 -1.92 -5.17
CA ALA A 143 12.44 -2.91 -5.74
C ALA A 143 13.89 -2.60 -5.38
N ALA A 144 14.32 -1.35 -5.52
CA ALA A 144 15.67 -0.91 -5.20
C ALA A 144 16.00 -1.07 -3.71
N THR A 145 15.08 -0.62 -2.82
CA THR A 145 15.27 -0.68 -1.36
C THR A 145 15.41 -2.10 -0.87
N TYR A 146 14.61 -3.01 -1.40
CA TYR A 146 14.59 -4.41 -1.00
C TYR A 146 15.50 -5.31 -1.84
N GLN A 147 16.16 -4.74 -2.86
CA GLN A 147 17.06 -5.46 -3.78
C GLN A 147 16.31 -6.59 -4.53
N LEU A 148 15.13 -6.27 -5.04
CA LEU A 148 14.32 -7.17 -5.86
C LEU A 148 14.65 -6.96 -7.34
N ALA A 149 14.65 -8.04 -8.10
CA ALA A 149 14.83 -7.98 -9.54
C ALA A 149 13.60 -7.35 -10.22
N VAL A 150 13.84 -6.51 -11.22
CA VAL A 150 12.81 -5.97 -12.12
C VAL A 150 13.11 -6.37 -13.55
N THR A 151 12.08 -6.46 -14.39
CA THR A 151 12.24 -6.82 -15.80
C THR A 151 12.65 -5.59 -16.63
N ALA A 152 13.22 -5.83 -17.81
CA ALA A 152 13.45 -4.75 -18.78
C ALA A 152 12.13 -4.09 -19.22
N GLY A 153 11.03 -4.87 -19.25
CA GLY A 153 9.68 -4.38 -19.51
C GLY A 153 9.20 -3.41 -18.43
N ASP A 154 9.38 -3.75 -17.14
CA ASP A 154 9.05 -2.84 -16.02
C ASP A 154 9.78 -1.50 -16.17
N VAL A 155 11.08 -1.53 -16.49
CA VAL A 155 11.88 -0.30 -16.66
C VAL A 155 11.40 0.51 -17.86
N ALA A 156 11.06 -0.14 -18.98
CA ALA A 156 10.54 0.55 -20.17
C ALA A 156 9.18 1.18 -19.90
N ALA A 157 8.27 0.46 -19.25
CA ALA A 157 6.95 0.97 -18.86
C ALA A 157 7.04 2.17 -17.91
N ALA A 158 7.94 2.11 -16.91
CA ALA A 158 8.18 3.23 -16.01
C ALA A 158 8.67 4.50 -16.75
N ARG A 159 9.58 4.34 -17.69
CA ARG A 159 10.06 5.47 -18.53
C ARG A 159 8.90 6.08 -19.31
N THR A 160 8.09 5.27 -19.98
CA THR A 160 6.92 5.72 -20.73
C THR A 160 5.96 6.48 -19.84
N ALA A 161 5.57 5.91 -18.70
CA ALA A 161 4.65 6.52 -17.75
C ALA A 161 5.12 7.89 -17.20
N CYS A 162 6.44 8.12 -17.16
CA CYS A 162 7.00 9.38 -16.66
C CYS A 162 7.37 10.39 -17.76
N THR A 163 7.36 10.01 -19.04
CA THR A 163 7.66 10.95 -20.15
C THR A 163 6.42 11.56 -20.78
N GLU A 164 5.23 11.02 -20.52
CA GLU A 164 3.95 11.48 -21.09
C GLU A 164 3.28 12.60 -20.25
N LYS A 165 4.06 13.41 -19.52
CA LYS A 165 3.57 14.57 -18.75
C LYS A 165 3.73 15.86 -19.52
#